data_85b4c3c6bf9cdbf0a2615547b8111ca5
#
_entry.id   85b4c3c6bf9cdbf0a2615547b8111ca5
#
_cell.length_a   1.000
_cell.length_b   1.000
_cell.length_c   1.000
_cell.angle_alpha   90.00
_cell.angle_beta   90.00
_cell.angle_gamma   90.00
#
_symmetry.space_group_name_H-M   'P 1'
#
loop_
_entity.id
_entity.type
_entity.pdbx_description
1 polymer ?
#
loop_
_entity_poly.entity_id
_entity_poly.type
_entity_poly.pdbx_seq_one_letter_code
_entity_poly.pdbx_strand_id
1 'polypeptide(L)'
;IAGDEINESIALYLKKVHNLVVGERTAEDIKIKIGSAFPDDDFDKTTLEVRGLHLLSGLPRSVTLTSGEIREAMAETLSKIVEAVKRTLERTPPELAADIVDRGIMLAGGGALVRGINDLLSDETGIFTHIAENPLLCVVNGCGEVLDDFKKLKRVVDTPEFIRNAIRD
;
A
#
# COMPACT_ATOMS: atom_id res chain seq x y z
N ILE A 1 -8.15 -0.66 -3.73
CA ILE A 1 -7.36 -1.40 -2.72
C ILE A 1 -6.44 -0.41 -2.04
N ALA A 2 -6.59 -0.27 -0.73
CA ALA A 2 -5.91 0.77 0.04
C ALA A 2 -5.46 0.25 1.42
N GLY A 3 -4.96 1.17 2.26
CA GLY A 3 -4.47 0.87 3.60
C GLY A 3 -5.50 0.20 4.52
N ASP A 4 -6.76 0.53 4.35
CA ASP A 4 -7.86 0.01 5.18
C ASP A 4 -8.11 -1.48 4.92
N GLU A 5 -8.03 -1.94 3.65
CA GLU A 5 -8.14 -3.36 3.31
C GLU A 5 -6.98 -4.19 3.87
N ILE A 6 -5.79 -3.58 4.01
CA ILE A 6 -4.67 -4.21 4.70
C ILE A 6 -4.98 -4.33 6.21
N ASN A 7 -5.56 -3.30 6.83
CA ASN A 7 -5.97 -3.35 8.23
C ASN A 7 -7.02 -4.45 8.46
N GLU A 8 -8.01 -4.56 7.56
CA GLU A 8 -9.02 -5.61 7.60
C GLU A 8 -8.41 -7.02 7.48
N SER A 9 -7.45 -7.20 6.56
CA SER A 9 -6.74 -8.47 6.39
C SER A 9 -5.99 -8.88 7.65
N ILE A 10 -5.30 -7.96 8.30
CA ILE A 10 -4.61 -8.19 9.58
C ILE A 10 -5.61 -8.56 10.68
N ALA A 11 -6.70 -7.79 10.83
CA ALA A 11 -7.72 -8.06 11.82
C ALA A 11 -8.38 -9.43 11.62
N LEU A 12 -8.65 -9.80 10.36
CA LEU A 12 -9.21 -11.11 10.00
C LEU A 12 -8.25 -12.27 10.29
N TYR A 13 -6.96 -12.07 10.00
CA TYR A 13 -5.91 -13.04 10.33
C TYR A 13 -5.84 -13.29 11.82
N LEU A 14 -5.78 -12.23 12.64
CA LEU A 14 -5.75 -12.36 14.10
C LEU A 14 -6.98 -13.07 14.66
N LYS A 15 -8.14 -12.78 14.08
CA LYS A 15 -9.38 -13.47 14.46
C LYS A 15 -9.34 -14.96 14.13
N LYS A 16 -8.80 -15.32 12.94
CA LYS A 16 -8.78 -16.73 12.48
C LYS A 16 -7.69 -17.55 13.16
N VAL A 17 -6.47 -17.02 13.30
CA VAL A 17 -5.30 -17.77 13.77
C VAL A 17 -5.18 -17.71 15.30
N HIS A 18 -5.38 -16.53 15.86
CA HIS A 18 -5.17 -16.30 17.29
C HIS A 18 -6.46 -16.25 18.12
N ASN A 19 -7.63 -16.35 17.48
CA ASN A 19 -8.94 -16.10 18.10
C ASN A 19 -8.97 -14.73 18.82
N LEU A 20 -8.26 -13.75 18.29
CA LEU A 20 -8.12 -12.42 18.88
C LEU A 20 -8.87 -11.39 18.03
N VAL A 21 -9.81 -10.70 18.63
CA VAL A 21 -10.52 -9.59 18.01
C VAL A 21 -9.82 -8.29 18.37
N VAL A 22 -9.42 -7.53 17.36
CA VAL A 22 -8.81 -6.20 17.51
C VAL A 22 -9.62 -5.16 16.75
N GLY A 23 -9.54 -3.91 17.18
CA GLY A 23 -10.12 -2.79 16.45
C GLY A 23 -9.24 -2.33 15.28
N GLU A 24 -9.82 -1.55 14.38
CA GLU A 24 -9.17 -1.01 13.18
C GLU A 24 -7.86 -0.27 13.50
N ARG A 25 -7.89 0.61 14.49
CA ARG A 25 -6.70 1.36 14.93
C ARG A 25 -5.57 0.43 15.40
N THR A 26 -5.90 -0.67 16.08
CA THR A 26 -4.90 -1.65 16.51
C THR A 26 -4.32 -2.38 15.31
N ALA A 27 -5.14 -2.74 14.32
CA ALA A 27 -4.67 -3.36 13.08
C ALA A 27 -3.76 -2.40 12.28
N GLU A 28 -4.09 -1.11 12.23
CA GLU A 28 -3.25 -0.08 11.64
C GLU A 28 -1.91 0.07 12.36
N ASP A 29 -1.92 0.12 13.69
CA ASP A 29 -0.69 0.16 14.50
C ASP A 29 0.21 -1.05 14.25
N ILE A 30 -0.36 -2.24 14.09
CA ILE A 30 0.38 -3.47 13.74
C ILE A 30 1.01 -3.31 12.35
N LYS A 31 0.24 -2.91 11.34
CA LYS A 31 0.73 -2.65 9.99
C LYS A 31 1.92 -1.69 9.98
N ILE A 32 1.81 -0.57 10.69
CA ILE A 32 2.85 0.47 10.74
C ILE A 32 4.12 -0.03 11.44
N LYS A 33 3.97 -0.79 12.53
CA LYS A 33 5.12 -1.18 13.38
C LYS A 33 5.87 -2.39 12.86
N ILE A 34 5.15 -3.41 12.40
CA ILE A 34 5.74 -4.71 12.01
C ILE A 34 5.23 -5.23 10.66
N GLY A 35 4.42 -4.46 9.92
CA GLY A 35 4.01 -4.83 8.56
C GLY A 35 5.19 -4.77 7.59
N SER A 36 5.35 -5.83 6.77
CA SER A 36 6.33 -5.89 5.69
C SER A 36 5.72 -6.55 4.46
N ALA A 37 6.01 -6.01 3.29
CA ALA A 37 5.55 -6.57 2.02
C ALA A 37 6.57 -7.53 1.39
N PHE A 38 7.85 -7.41 1.76
CA PHE A 38 8.94 -8.20 1.19
C PHE A 38 9.72 -8.93 2.30
N PRO A 39 10.22 -10.15 2.05
CA PRO A 39 11.01 -10.90 3.03
C PRO A 39 12.26 -10.14 3.47
N ASP A 40 12.51 -10.14 4.79
CA ASP A 40 13.70 -9.55 5.40
C ASP A 40 14.02 -10.39 6.64
N ASP A 41 15.07 -11.20 6.58
CA ASP A 41 15.41 -12.21 7.60
C ASP A 41 15.59 -11.64 9.01
N ASP A 42 16.02 -10.38 9.12
CA ASP A 42 16.21 -9.71 10.41
C ASP A 42 14.90 -9.04 10.87
N PHE A 43 14.20 -8.37 9.96
CA PHE A 43 12.94 -7.71 10.28
C PHE A 43 11.82 -8.72 10.56
N ASP A 44 11.80 -9.86 9.90
CA ASP A 44 10.80 -10.91 10.09
C ASP A 44 10.75 -11.47 11.51
N LYS A 45 11.85 -11.37 12.24
CA LYS A 45 11.97 -11.75 13.66
C LYS A 45 11.48 -10.67 14.61
N THR A 46 11.19 -9.47 14.11
CA THR A 46 10.64 -8.37 14.93
C THR A 46 9.30 -8.79 15.49
N THR A 47 9.12 -8.59 16.79
CA THR A 47 7.91 -8.98 17.50
C THR A 47 7.18 -7.78 18.06
N LEU A 48 5.86 -7.90 18.16
CA LEU A 48 4.97 -6.93 18.79
C LEU A 48 3.96 -7.63 19.68
N GLU A 49 3.87 -7.23 20.95
CA GLU A 49 2.79 -7.66 21.83
C GLU A 49 1.53 -6.84 21.52
N VAL A 50 0.45 -7.54 21.22
CA VAL A 50 -0.85 -6.93 20.87
C VAL A 50 -1.91 -7.43 21.85
N ARG A 51 -2.78 -6.51 22.28
CA ARG A 51 -3.91 -6.81 23.17
C ARG A 51 -5.22 -6.73 22.41
N GLY A 52 -6.09 -7.69 22.66
CA GLY A 52 -7.42 -7.74 22.08
C GLY A 52 -8.39 -8.55 22.91
N LEU A 53 -9.57 -8.77 22.39
CA LEU A 53 -10.61 -9.60 23.02
C LEU A 53 -10.50 -11.03 22.50
N HIS A 54 -10.33 -12.01 23.39
CA HIS A 54 -10.32 -13.41 23.00
C HIS A 54 -11.74 -13.86 22.61
N LEU A 55 -11.91 -14.32 21.39
CA LEU A 55 -13.20 -14.60 20.77
C LEU A 55 -14.06 -15.61 21.55
N LEU A 56 -13.43 -16.66 22.11
CA LEU A 56 -14.14 -17.74 22.76
C LEU A 56 -14.50 -17.44 24.22
N SER A 57 -13.65 -16.72 24.94
CA SER A 57 -13.87 -16.45 26.37
C SER A 57 -14.45 -15.06 26.64
N GLY A 58 -14.39 -14.14 25.67
CA GLY A 58 -14.79 -12.75 25.86
C GLY A 58 -13.87 -11.96 26.82
N LEU A 59 -12.69 -12.49 27.15
CA LEU A 59 -11.76 -11.84 28.08
C LEU A 59 -10.61 -11.17 27.31
N PRO A 60 -10.02 -10.09 27.86
CA PRO A 60 -8.81 -9.50 27.32
C PRO A 60 -7.65 -10.50 27.28
N ARG A 61 -6.91 -10.52 26.17
CA ARG A 61 -5.74 -11.39 25.96
C ARG A 61 -4.66 -10.65 25.22
N SER A 62 -3.40 -10.94 25.56
CA SER A 62 -2.22 -10.53 24.81
C SER A 62 -1.71 -11.66 23.94
N VAL A 63 -1.21 -11.32 22.75
CA VAL A 63 -0.54 -12.23 21.82
C VAL A 63 0.70 -11.53 21.30
N THR A 64 1.80 -12.27 21.17
CA THR A 64 3.02 -11.78 20.51
C THR A 64 2.97 -12.19 19.05
N LEU A 65 3.07 -11.22 18.16
CA LEU A 65 3.05 -11.38 16.70
C LEU A 65 4.45 -11.13 16.14
N THR A 66 4.77 -11.80 15.05
CA THR A 66 6.01 -11.55 14.29
C THR A 66 5.72 -10.79 12.99
N SER A 67 6.72 -10.08 12.47
CA SER A 67 6.60 -9.41 11.16
C SER A 67 6.31 -10.41 10.04
N GLY A 68 6.93 -11.60 10.08
CA GLY A 68 6.67 -12.67 9.12
C GLY A 68 5.20 -13.10 9.08
N GLU A 69 4.55 -13.27 10.27
CA GLU A 69 3.12 -13.58 10.34
C GLU A 69 2.26 -12.46 9.75
N ILE A 70 2.62 -11.20 10.02
CA ILE A 70 1.85 -10.06 9.50
C ILE A 70 2.03 -9.93 7.99
N ARG A 71 3.20 -10.26 7.43
CA ARG A 71 3.38 -10.35 5.98
C ARG A 71 2.44 -11.40 5.36
N GLU A 72 2.31 -12.57 5.97
CA GLU A 72 1.34 -13.58 5.51
C GLU A 72 -0.10 -13.06 5.56
N ALA A 73 -0.45 -12.37 6.64
CA ALA A 73 -1.78 -11.77 6.77
C ALA A 73 -2.09 -10.73 5.68
N MET A 74 -1.09 -10.00 5.20
CA MET A 74 -1.20 -8.97 4.18
C MET A 74 -1.09 -9.51 2.74
N ALA A 75 -0.59 -10.73 2.56
CA ALA A 75 -0.17 -11.27 1.26
C ALA A 75 -1.26 -11.20 0.18
N GLU A 76 -2.51 -11.58 0.51
CA GLU A 76 -3.62 -11.54 -0.45
C GLU A 76 -3.91 -10.12 -0.93
N THR A 77 -3.91 -9.15 -0.02
CA THR A 77 -4.18 -7.74 -0.36
C THR A 77 -3.04 -7.15 -1.17
N LEU A 78 -1.78 -7.46 -0.82
CA LEU A 78 -0.60 -7.05 -1.57
C LEU A 78 -0.57 -7.65 -2.98
N SER A 79 -0.93 -8.94 -3.13
CA SER A 79 -1.05 -9.58 -4.44
C SER A 79 -2.04 -8.85 -5.36
N LYS A 80 -3.18 -8.42 -4.83
CA LYS A 80 -4.16 -7.63 -5.60
C LYS A 80 -3.60 -6.28 -6.08
N ILE A 81 -2.72 -5.66 -5.28
CA ILE A 81 -2.02 -4.43 -5.68
C ILE A 81 -1.05 -4.74 -6.83
N VAL A 82 -0.24 -5.77 -6.70
CA VAL A 82 0.69 -6.24 -7.74
C VAL A 82 -0.05 -6.52 -9.05
N GLU A 83 -1.15 -7.26 -8.99
CA GLU A 83 -1.99 -7.57 -10.16
C GLU A 83 -2.54 -6.30 -10.83
N ALA A 84 -2.97 -5.31 -10.03
CA ALA A 84 -3.45 -4.04 -10.57
C ALA A 84 -2.35 -3.27 -11.31
N VAL A 85 -1.13 -3.27 -10.78
CA VAL A 85 0.05 -2.66 -11.44
C VAL A 85 0.37 -3.41 -12.74
N LYS A 86 0.48 -4.74 -12.70
CA LYS A 86 0.75 -5.57 -13.89
C LYS A 86 -0.29 -5.33 -14.99
N ARG A 87 -1.57 -5.33 -14.63
CA ARG A 87 -2.68 -5.07 -15.58
C ARG A 87 -2.60 -3.66 -16.18
N THR A 88 -2.14 -2.68 -15.43
CA THR A 88 -1.96 -1.32 -15.93
C THR A 88 -0.80 -1.26 -16.94
N LEU A 89 0.32 -1.91 -16.63
CA LEU A 89 1.46 -2.02 -17.52
C LEU A 89 1.11 -2.73 -18.84
N GLU A 90 0.36 -3.82 -18.78
CA GLU A 90 -0.12 -4.56 -19.96
C GLU A 90 -0.98 -3.71 -20.91
N ARG A 91 -1.70 -2.72 -20.38
CA ARG A 91 -2.54 -1.82 -21.15
C ARG A 91 -1.82 -0.55 -21.60
N THR A 92 -0.58 -0.37 -21.17
CA THR A 92 0.22 0.80 -21.51
C THR A 92 0.76 0.68 -22.93
N PRO A 93 0.61 1.72 -23.79
CA PRO A 93 1.19 1.71 -25.12
C PRO A 93 2.71 1.48 -25.10
N PRO A 94 3.27 0.78 -26.11
CA PRO A 94 4.69 0.39 -26.12
C PRO A 94 5.65 1.56 -25.94
N GLU A 95 5.35 2.72 -26.51
CA GLU A 95 6.19 3.92 -26.43
C GLU A 95 6.29 4.44 -24.97
N LEU A 96 5.17 4.41 -24.25
CA LEU A 96 5.14 4.80 -22.83
C LEU A 96 5.71 3.70 -21.92
N ALA A 97 5.57 2.46 -22.30
CA ALA A 97 6.15 1.34 -21.57
C ALA A 97 7.69 1.42 -21.55
N ALA A 98 8.31 1.83 -22.67
CA ALA A 98 9.76 2.07 -22.72
C ALA A 98 10.18 3.17 -21.72
N ASP A 99 9.46 4.28 -21.67
CA ASP A 99 9.73 5.37 -20.72
C ASP A 99 9.60 4.91 -19.25
N ILE A 100 8.64 4.01 -18.96
CA ILE A 100 8.45 3.45 -17.61
C ILE A 100 9.63 2.55 -17.22
N VAL A 101 10.16 1.77 -18.14
CA VAL A 101 11.35 0.93 -17.89
C VAL A 101 12.56 1.80 -17.52
N ASP A 102 12.74 2.91 -18.21
CA ASP A 102 13.88 3.82 -17.99
C ASP A 102 13.73 4.66 -16.70
N ARG A 103 12.52 5.11 -16.39
CA ARG A 103 12.25 6.03 -15.26
C ARG A 103 11.81 5.32 -13.98
N GLY A 104 11.29 4.12 -14.10
CA GLY A 104 10.73 3.37 -12.98
C GLY A 104 9.31 3.81 -12.58
N ILE A 105 8.85 3.21 -11.50
CA ILE A 105 7.54 3.49 -10.87
C ILE A 105 7.79 4.26 -9.57
N MET A 106 7.14 5.40 -9.41
CA MET A 106 7.19 6.18 -8.16
C MET A 106 5.95 5.89 -7.32
N LEU A 107 6.17 5.55 -6.05
CA LEU A 107 5.11 5.31 -5.06
C LEU A 107 4.89 6.57 -4.21
N ALA A 108 3.63 6.94 -4.04
CA ALA A 108 3.18 8.04 -3.18
C ALA A 108 1.99 7.61 -2.32
N GLY A 109 1.66 8.43 -1.32
CA GLY A 109 0.60 8.13 -0.36
C GLY A 109 1.05 7.24 0.81
N GLY A 110 0.16 7.01 1.78
CA GLY A 110 0.46 6.25 2.99
C GLY A 110 0.80 4.78 2.73
N GLY A 111 0.22 4.16 1.69
CA GLY A 111 0.52 2.80 1.28
C GLY A 111 1.97 2.59 0.85
N ALA A 112 2.63 3.61 0.33
CA ALA A 112 4.04 3.58 -0.04
C ALA A 112 4.98 3.40 1.17
N LEU A 113 4.49 3.65 2.39
CA LEU A 113 5.25 3.50 3.63
C LEU A 113 5.25 2.07 4.18
N VAL A 114 4.50 1.15 3.58
CA VAL A 114 4.60 -0.27 3.93
C VAL A 114 6.01 -0.76 3.57
N ARG A 115 6.72 -1.28 4.57
CA ARG A 115 8.11 -1.73 4.40
C ARG A 115 8.23 -2.76 3.27
N GLY A 116 9.16 -2.55 2.36
CA GLY A 116 9.46 -3.47 1.26
C GLY A 116 8.40 -3.50 0.14
N ILE A 117 7.44 -2.57 0.10
CA ILE A 117 6.46 -2.51 -1.00
C ILE A 117 7.11 -2.19 -2.34
N ASN A 118 8.14 -1.34 -2.33
CA ASN A 118 8.94 -1.02 -3.51
C ASN A 118 9.72 -2.24 -4.02
N ASP A 119 10.27 -3.04 -3.10
CA ASP A 119 11.03 -4.24 -3.44
C ASP A 119 10.10 -5.32 -4.01
N LEU A 120 8.93 -5.52 -3.38
CA LEU A 120 7.89 -6.42 -3.89
C LEU A 120 7.47 -6.04 -5.32
N LEU A 121 7.17 -4.77 -5.56
CA LEU A 121 6.75 -4.32 -6.88
C LEU A 121 7.87 -4.40 -7.91
N SER A 122 9.12 -4.10 -7.52
CA SER A 122 10.27 -4.24 -8.41
C SER A 122 10.52 -5.70 -8.80
N ASP A 123 10.44 -6.63 -7.85
CA ASP A 123 10.61 -8.06 -8.08
C ASP A 123 9.51 -8.62 -9.00
N GLU A 124 8.27 -8.26 -8.72
CA GLU A 124 7.10 -8.78 -9.42
C GLU A 124 6.87 -8.19 -10.83
N THR A 125 7.38 -6.99 -11.10
CA THR A 125 7.21 -6.31 -12.40
C THR A 125 8.47 -6.26 -13.23
N GLY A 126 9.64 -6.48 -12.63
CA GLY A 126 10.95 -6.27 -13.26
C GLY A 126 11.26 -4.79 -13.50
N ILE A 127 10.48 -3.85 -12.96
CA ILE A 127 10.65 -2.41 -13.14
C ILE A 127 11.09 -1.79 -11.82
N PHE A 128 12.14 -0.98 -11.85
CA PHE A 128 12.60 -0.27 -10.67
C PHE A 128 11.48 0.57 -10.05
N THR A 129 11.22 0.35 -8.76
CA THR A 129 10.16 1.05 -8.02
C THR A 129 10.77 1.76 -6.83
N HIS A 130 10.45 3.03 -6.65
CA HIS A 130 10.98 3.86 -5.57
C HIS A 130 9.88 4.66 -4.88
N ILE A 131 10.13 5.02 -3.63
CA ILE A 131 9.21 5.79 -2.81
C ILE A 131 9.55 7.27 -2.94
N ALA A 132 8.54 8.12 -3.14
CA ALA A 132 8.71 9.56 -3.20
C ALA A 132 9.27 10.11 -1.87
N GLU A 133 10.02 11.21 -1.91
CA GLU A 133 10.65 11.82 -0.72
C GLU A 133 9.51 12.25 0.18
N ASN A 134 8.60 12.49 0.41
CA ASN A 134 7.50 12.80 1.33
C ASN A 134 6.17 12.21 0.81
N PRO A 135 6.03 10.88 0.80
CA PRO A 135 4.95 10.24 0.06
C PRO A 135 3.55 10.67 0.51
N LEU A 136 3.38 11.03 1.78
CA LEU A 136 2.10 11.54 2.32
C LEU A 136 1.74 12.94 1.80
N LEU A 137 2.72 13.74 1.43
CA LEU A 137 2.54 15.13 1.04
C LEU A 137 2.56 15.35 -0.48
N CYS A 138 2.88 14.33 -1.28
CA CYS A 138 3.03 14.47 -2.74
C CYS A 138 1.79 15.11 -3.38
N VAL A 139 0.60 14.64 -3.04
CA VAL A 139 -0.64 15.16 -3.65
C VAL A 139 -0.91 16.60 -3.24
N VAL A 140 -0.79 16.91 -1.95
CA VAL A 140 -1.08 18.28 -1.47
C VAL A 140 -0.03 19.28 -1.97
N ASN A 141 1.24 18.89 -2.03
CA ASN A 141 2.30 19.72 -2.59
C ASN A 141 2.07 19.98 -4.08
N GLY A 142 1.74 18.92 -4.85
CA GLY A 142 1.42 19.08 -6.28
C GLY A 142 0.20 19.97 -6.52
N CYS A 143 -0.83 19.89 -5.69
CA CYS A 143 -1.96 20.83 -5.74
C CYS A 143 -1.51 22.27 -5.44
N GLY A 144 -0.62 22.46 -4.46
CA GLY A 144 -0.03 23.77 -4.16
C GLY A 144 0.71 24.35 -5.35
N GLU A 145 1.61 23.59 -5.97
CA GLU A 145 2.35 24.01 -7.17
C GLU A 145 1.42 24.43 -8.33
N VAL A 146 0.33 23.66 -8.53
CA VAL A 146 -0.68 24.00 -9.55
C VAL A 146 -1.38 25.32 -9.23
N LEU A 147 -1.70 25.59 -7.98
CA LEU A 147 -2.35 26.84 -7.56
C LEU A 147 -1.40 28.05 -7.67
N ASP A 148 -0.14 27.88 -7.33
CA ASP A 148 0.88 28.93 -7.38
C ASP A 148 1.19 29.36 -8.83
N ASP A 149 1.21 28.44 -9.78
CA ASP A 149 1.47 28.73 -11.20
C ASP A 149 0.32 28.25 -12.13
N PHE A 150 -0.90 28.55 -11.73
CA PHE A 150 -2.12 28.12 -12.42
C PHE A 150 -2.14 28.47 -13.90
N LYS A 151 -1.58 29.64 -14.28
CA LYS A 151 -1.56 30.07 -15.69
C LYS A 151 -0.72 29.16 -16.60
N LYS A 152 0.42 28.66 -16.09
CA LYS A 152 1.29 27.74 -16.84
C LYS A 152 0.76 26.30 -16.78
N LEU A 153 0.23 25.90 -15.63
CA LEU A 153 -0.22 24.52 -15.39
C LEU A 153 -1.69 24.29 -15.75
N LYS A 154 -2.40 25.31 -16.26
CA LYS A 154 -3.81 25.18 -16.67
C LYS A 154 -4.09 23.96 -17.56
N ARG A 155 -3.16 23.65 -18.47
CA ARG A 155 -3.30 22.48 -19.37
C ARG A 155 -3.26 21.13 -18.64
N VAL A 156 -2.65 21.07 -17.46
CA VAL A 156 -2.62 19.87 -16.61
C VAL A 156 -3.93 19.69 -15.87
N VAL A 157 -4.60 20.81 -15.56
CA VAL A 157 -5.90 20.84 -14.84
C VAL A 157 -7.08 20.66 -15.80
N ASP A 158 -6.95 21.15 -17.04
CA ASP A 158 -7.99 20.96 -18.05
C ASP A 158 -8.11 19.47 -18.38
N THR A 159 -9.15 18.85 -17.88
CA THR A 159 -9.44 17.42 -18.09
C THR A 159 -9.58 17.16 -19.60
N PRO A 160 -8.76 16.30 -20.19
CA PRO A 160 -8.91 15.93 -21.59
C PRO A 160 -10.33 15.41 -21.87
N GLU A 161 -10.84 15.70 -23.07
CA GLU A 161 -12.24 15.38 -23.47
C GLU A 161 -12.59 13.90 -23.31
N PHE A 162 -11.61 13.00 -23.49
CA PHE A 162 -11.80 11.56 -23.34
C PHE A 162 -12.05 11.14 -21.87
N ILE A 163 -11.47 11.84 -20.88
CA ILE A 163 -11.75 11.58 -19.45
C ILE A 163 -13.14 12.11 -19.08
N ARG A 164 -13.53 13.25 -19.64
CA ARG A 164 -14.86 13.84 -19.43
C ARG A 164 -15.98 12.91 -19.94
N ASN A 165 -15.75 12.16 -21.00
CA ASN A 165 -16.70 11.19 -21.55
C ASN A 165 -16.74 9.88 -20.72
N ALA A 166 -15.60 9.45 -20.18
CA ALA A 166 -15.52 8.23 -19.35
C ALA A 166 -16.16 8.36 -17.95
N ILE A 167 -16.42 9.59 -17.49
CA ILE A 167 -17.11 9.86 -16.20
C ILE A 167 -18.65 9.95 -16.39
N ARG A 168 -19.15 10.00 -17.64
CA ARG A 168 -20.56 10.15 -17.97
C ARG A 168 -21.30 8.84 -18.19
N ASP A 169 -20.59 7.73 -18.37
CA ASP A 169 -21.09 6.36 -18.49
C ASP A 169 -20.88 5.59 -17.16
#